data_3ba20c29d37d009fa9e1c85346412cf2
#
_entry.id   3ba20c29d37d009fa9e1c85346412cf2
#
_cell.length_a   1.000
_cell.length_b   1.000
_cell.length_c   1.000
_cell.angle_alpha   90.00
_cell.angle_beta   90.00
_cell.angle_gamma   90.00
#
_symmetry.space_group_name_H-M   'P 1'
#
loop_
_entity.id
_entity.type
_entity.pdbx_description
1 polymer ?
#
loop_
_entity_poly.entity_id
_entity_poly.type
_entity_poly.pdbx_seq_one_letter_code
_entity_poly.pdbx_strand_id
1 'polypeptide(L)'
;MQNRVIQTIHQSIETKMQAGETLAPLIEAASLTIVNALLNEKKILVAGNGNSSALGQIFVSNLLNRLEQERPSLPAISISADSTALTAIANDASYNDIFAKQIRAFGQEGDVLILVSTTGDSSNIVQALAAAHDKNIPIIALTGHDGGDLATLLNQNDIELRAPSDSNIHINEVHLLSLLCLCDLIDFQLFGAQE
;
A
#
# COMPACT_ATOMS: atom_id res chain seq x y z
N MET A 1 -34.15 -4.64 -1.35
CA MET A 1 -32.76 -5.07 -1.62
C MET A 1 -32.11 -4.25 -2.73
N GLN A 2 -32.74 -4.07 -3.91
CA GLN A 2 -32.18 -3.27 -5.02
C GLN A 2 -31.79 -1.85 -4.60
N ASN A 3 -32.63 -1.12 -3.86
CA ASN A 3 -32.33 0.24 -3.41
C ASN A 3 -31.04 0.29 -2.54
N ARG A 4 -30.76 -0.74 -1.74
CA ARG A 4 -29.53 -0.80 -0.93
C ARG A 4 -28.29 -0.92 -1.82
N VAL A 5 -28.34 -1.74 -2.88
CA VAL A 5 -27.26 -1.86 -3.86
C VAL A 5 -27.00 -0.54 -4.56
N ILE A 6 -28.08 0.11 -5.05
CA ILE A 6 -28.00 1.42 -5.71
C ILE A 6 -27.39 2.46 -4.78
N GLN A 7 -27.81 2.51 -3.52
CA GLN A 7 -27.28 3.43 -2.52
C GLN A 7 -25.79 3.20 -2.26
N THR A 8 -25.35 1.94 -2.10
CA THR A 8 -23.93 1.61 -1.93
C THR A 8 -23.11 2.06 -3.13
N ILE A 9 -23.60 1.87 -4.36
CA ILE A 9 -22.92 2.32 -5.58
C ILE A 9 -22.81 3.85 -5.62
N HIS A 10 -23.89 4.57 -5.28
CA HIS A 10 -23.85 6.04 -5.25
C HIS A 10 -22.84 6.57 -4.23
N GLN A 11 -22.82 6.00 -3.02
CA GLN A 11 -21.84 6.35 -1.99
C GLN A 11 -20.40 6.05 -2.43
N SER A 12 -20.19 4.92 -3.13
CA SER A 12 -18.90 4.57 -3.71
C SER A 12 -18.43 5.61 -4.74
N ILE A 13 -19.31 6.08 -5.62
CA ILE A 13 -19.00 7.13 -6.61
C ILE A 13 -18.60 8.43 -5.91
N GLU A 14 -19.42 8.90 -4.95
CA GLU A 14 -19.15 10.12 -4.18
C GLU A 14 -17.80 10.06 -3.46
N THR A 15 -17.51 8.92 -2.78
CA THR A 15 -16.25 8.72 -2.08
C THR A 15 -15.05 8.75 -3.05
N LYS A 16 -15.16 8.11 -4.22
CA LYS A 16 -14.08 8.12 -5.22
C LYS A 16 -13.85 9.48 -5.85
N MET A 17 -14.91 10.28 -6.07
CA MET A 17 -14.77 11.65 -6.54
C MET A 17 -14.01 12.51 -5.52
N GLN A 18 -14.40 12.44 -4.25
CA GLN A 18 -13.71 13.14 -3.17
C GLN A 18 -12.25 12.66 -3.02
N ALA A 19 -12.02 11.34 -3.11
CA ALA A 19 -10.67 10.78 -3.07
C ALA A 19 -9.81 11.30 -4.24
N GLY A 20 -10.38 11.41 -5.45
CA GLY A 20 -9.68 11.97 -6.61
C GLY A 20 -9.19 13.39 -6.38
N GLU A 21 -10.02 14.25 -5.76
CA GLU A 21 -9.64 15.63 -5.46
C GLU A 21 -8.56 15.73 -4.36
N THR A 22 -8.65 14.88 -3.32
CA THR A 22 -7.78 14.98 -2.14
C THR A 22 -6.49 14.18 -2.28
N LEU A 23 -6.52 13.02 -2.94
CA LEU A 23 -5.39 12.10 -2.99
C LEU A 23 -4.53 12.23 -4.26
N ALA A 24 -5.03 12.85 -5.34
CA ALA A 24 -4.26 12.95 -6.59
C ALA A 24 -2.83 13.50 -6.39
N PRO A 25 -2.60 14.62 -5.70
CA PRO A 25 -1.23 15.12 -5.48
C PRO A 25 -0.38 14.19 -4.60
N LEU A 26 -1.01 13.47 -3.66
CA LEU A 26 -0.32 12.52 -2.78
C LEU A 26 0.05 11.23 -3.53
N ILE A 27 -0.82 10.74 -4.41
CA ILE A 27 -0.56 9.58 -5.28
C ILE A 27 0.57 9.91 -6.25
N GLU A 28 0.60 11.12 -6.82
CA GLU A 28 1.71 11.59 -7.65
C GLU A 28 3.03 11.59 -6.87
N ALA A 29 3.07 12.18 -5.67
CA ALA A 29 4.25 12.20 -4.83
C ALA A 29 4.71 10.77 -4.44
N ALA A 30 3.77 9.87 -4.12
CA ALA A 30 4.04 8.48 -3.81
C ALA A 30 4.61 7.73 -5.03
N SER A 31 4.08 7.98 -6.24
CA SER A 31 4.61 7.38 -7.46
C SER A 31 6.04 7.82 -7.76
N LEU A 32 6.35 9.12 -7.55
CA LEU A 32 7.72 9.65 -7.69
C LEU A 32 8.69 8.99 -6.70
N THR A 33 8.26 8.76 -5.45
CA THR A 33 9.06 8.06 -4.45
C THR A 33 9.36 6.62 -4.89
N ILE A 34 8.36 5.91 -5.41
CA ILE A 34 8.53 4.54 -5.91
C ILE A 34 9.45 4.51 -7.14
N VAL A 35 9.22 5.38 -8.12
CA VAL A 35 10.04 5.45 -9.34
C VAL A 35 11.49 5.76 -9.00
N ASN A 36 11.74 6.71 -8.09
CA ASN A 36 13.10 7.01 -7.64
C ASN A 36 13.79 5.79 -6.99
N ALA A 37 13.07 5.03 -6.17
CA ALA A 37 13.60 3.78 -5.60
C ALA A 37 13.95 2.77 -6.70
N LEU A 38 13.05 2.53 -7.65
CA LEU A 38 13.25 1.59 -8.76
C LEU A 38 14.44 1.97 -9.64
N LEU A 39 14.61 3.24 -9.96
CA LEU A 39 15.76 3.76 -10.73
C LEU A 39 17.10 3.60 -9.99
N ASN A 40 17.06 3.49 -8.65
CA ASN A 40 18.22 3.22 -7.80
C ASN A 40 18.38 1.73 -7.44
N GLU A 41 17.79 0.82 -8.24
CA GLU A 41 17.88 -0.64 -8.06
C GLU A 41 17.32 -1.12 -6.71
N LYS A 42 16.34 -0.40 -6.16
CA LYS A 42 15.63 -0.75 -4.93
C LYS A 42 14.33 -1.46 -5.25
N LYS A 43 13.72 -2.03 -4.22
CA LYS A 43 12.48 -2.81 -4.33
C LYS A 43 11.36 -2.21 -3.48
N ILE A 44 10.16 -2.66 -3.78
CA ILE A 44 8.96 -2.29 -3.04
C ILE A 44 8.55 -3.45 -2.15
N LEU A 45 8.39 -3.20 -0.85
CA LEU A 45 7.82 -4.14 0.11
C LEU A 45 6.38 -3.74 0.37
N VAL A 46 5.48 -4.72 0.46
CA VAL A 46 4.04 -4.45 0.69
C VAL A 46 3.53 -5.32 1.82
N ALA A 47 2.85 -4.72 2.80
CA ALA A 47 2.23 -5.42 3.92
C ALA A 47 0.79 -4.96 4.16
N GLY A 48 -0.06 -5.88 4.58
CA GLY A 48 -1.44 -5.65 4.97
C GLY A 48 -2.05 -6.90 5.59
N ASN A 49 -3.16 -6.75 6.30
CA ASN A 49 -3.92 -7.85 6.90
C ASN A 49 -5.20 -8.13 6.09
N GLY A 50 -5.60 -9.38 5.98
CA GLY A 50 -6.87 -9.77 5.39
C GLY A 50 -7.09 -9.20 3.98
N ASN A 51 -8.16 -8.43 3.76
CA ASN A 51 -8.44 -7.80 2.47
C ASN A 51 -7.32 -6.85 2.04
N SER A 52 -6.73 -6.11 2.97
CA SER A 52 -5.59 -5.24 2.70
C SER A 52 -4.37 -6.02 2.17
N SER A 53 -4.13 -7.24 2.66
CA SER A 53 -3.12 -8.15 2.10
C SER A 53 -3.43 -8.50 0.64
N ALA A 54 -4.69 -8.81 0.33
CA ALA A 54 -5.11 -9.14 -1.04
C ALA A 54 -4.91 -7.93 -2.00
N LEU A 55 -5.26 -6.71 -1.56
CA LEU A 55 -5.02 -5.50 -2.33
C LEU A 55 -3.52 -5.27 -2.58
N GLY A 56 -2.70 -5.44 -1.57
CA GLY A 56 -1.25 -5.37 -1.70
C GLY A 56 -0.69 -6.41 -2.67
N GLN A 57 -1.22 -7.63 -2.68
CA GLN A 57 -0.81 -8.68 -3.62
C GLN A 57 -1.22 -8.35 -5.07
N ILE A 58 -2.39 -7.72 -5.29
CA ILE A 58 -2.78 -7.23 -6.61
C ILE A 58 -1.75 -6.20 -7.12
N PHE A 59 -1.37 -5.23 -6.29
CA PHE A 59 -0.35 -4.26 -6.64
C PHE A 59 0.99 -4.92 -7.00
N VAL A 60 1.48 -5.83 -6.16
CA VAL A 60 2.73 -6.57 -6.40
C VAL A 60 2.65 -7.38 -7.69
N SER A 61 1.54 -8.05 -7.96
CA SER A 61 1.36 -8.82 -9.19
C SER A 61 1.42 -7.95 -10.44
N ASN A 62 0.85 -6.73 -10.37
CA ASN A 62 0.91 -5.77 -11.47
C ASN A 62 2.34 -5.25 -11.68
N LEU A 63 3.13 -5.04 -10.64
CA LEU A 63 4.54 -4.66 -10.79
C LEU A 63 5.40 -5.80 -11.34
N LEU A 64 5.21 -7.03 -10.87
CA LEU A 64 5.97 -8.20 -11.32
C LEU A 64 5.63 -8.62 -12.77
N ASN A 65 4.38 -8.48 -13.17
CA ASN A 65 3.92 -8.78 -14.53
C ASN A 65 3.70 -7.47 -15.30
N ARG A 66 2.46 -6.96 -15.29
CA ARG A 66 2.05 -5.69 -15.90
C ARG A 66 0.65 -5.32 -15.44
N LEU A 67 0.29 -4.04 -15.50
CA LEU A 67 -1.10 -3.60 -15.43
C LEU A 67 -1.74 -3.72 -16.83
N GLU A 68 -1.36 -2.89 -17.76
CA GLU A 68 -1.85 -2.86 -19.15
C GLU A 68 -0.69 -2.94 -20.15
N GLN A 69 0.34 -2.13 -19.97
CA GLN A 69 1.47 -1.97 -20.88
C GLN A 69 2.48 -3.12 -20.75
N GLU A 70 2.95 -3.66 -21.89
CA GLU A 70 4.09 -4.57 -21.93
C GLU A 70 5.37 -3.86 -21.51
N ARG A 71 6.05 -4.39 -20.48
CA ARG A 71 7.28 -3.83 -19.95
C ARG A 71 8.07 -4.85 -19.13
N PRO A 72 9.33 -4.61 -18.81
CA PRO A 72 10.09 -5.45 -17.88
C PRO A 72 9.47 -5.51 -16.49
N SER A 73 9.65 -6.64 -15.79
CA SER A 73 9.23 -6.81 -14.39
C SER A 73 9.90 -5.81 -13.47
N LEU A 74 9.14 -5.27 -12.52
CA LEU A 74 9.62 -4.35 -11.49
C LEU A 74 9.70 -5.06 -10.14
N PRO A 75 10.78 -4.84 -9.34
CA PRO A 75 11.01 -5.58 -8.10
C PRO A 75 10.05 -5.18 -7.00
N ALA A 76 9.09 -6.04 -6.68
CA ALA A 76 8.13 -5.88 -5.60
C ALA A 76 7.90 -7.20 -4.86
N ILE A 77 7.70 -7.13 -3.54
CA ILE A 77 7.49 -8.30 -2.67
C ILE A 77 6.29 -8.04 -1.74
N SER A 78 5.28 -8.90 -1.79
CA SER A 78 4.26 -8.94 -0.75
C SER A 78 4.75 -9.81 0.42
N ILE A 79 5.12 -9.16 1.53
CA ILE A 79 5.52 -9.86 2.75
C ILE A 79 4.33 -10.43 3.54
N SER A 80 3.12 -10.28 3.00
CA SER A 80 1.90 -10.93 3.47
C SER A 80 1.59 -12.25 2.75
N ALA A 81 2.36 -12.63 1.71
CA ALA A 81 2.04 -13.76 0.86
C ALA A 81 2.62 -15.10 1.33
N ASP A 82 3.75 -15.09 2.02
CA ASP A 82 4.40 -16.31 2.54
C ASP A 82 3.71 -16.78 3.83
N SER A 83 2.72 -17.64 3.69
CA SER A 83 1.99 -18.20 4.83
C SER A 83 2.88 -19.01 5.78
N THR A 84 3.93 -19.63 5.27
CA THR A 84 4.88 -20.39 6.10
C THR A 84 5.68 -19.47 7.00
N ALA A 85 6.24 -18.40 6.46
CA ALA A 85 6.94 -17.39 7.25
C ALA A 85 6.00 -16.72 8.28
N LEU A 86 4.79 -16.31 7.85
CA LEU A 86 3.81 -15.67 8.74
C LEU A 86 3.44 -16.58 9.92
N THR A 87 3.12 -17.85 9.66
CA THR A 87 2.71 -18.79 10.71
C THR A 87 3.86 -19.19 11.63
N ALA A 88 5.07 -19.39 11.10
CA ALA A 88 6.25 -19.67 11.90
C ALA A 88 6.57 -18.49 12.84
N ILE A 89 6.61 -17.27 12.34
CA ILE A 89 6.87 -16.08 13.17
C ILE A 89 5.78 -15.89 14.23
N ALA A 90 4.52 -16.04 13.84
CA ALA A 90 3.39 -15.89 14.76
C ALA A 90 3.40 -16.91 15.88
N ASN A 91 3.80 -18.18 15.58
CA ASN A 91 3.86 -19.25 16.55
C ASN A 91 5.06 -19.10 17.52
N ASP A 92 6.24 -18.75 17.01
CA ASP A 92 7.48 -18.75 17.78
C ASP A 92 7.75 -17.43 18.49
N ALA A 93 7.14 -16.33 18.06
CA ALA A 93 7.30 -15.01 18.63
C ALA A 93 5.93 -14.36 18.91
N SER A 94 5.41 -13.61 17.93
CA SER A 94 4.12 -12.93 18.04
C SER A 94 3.54 -12.65 16.66
N TYR A 95 2.21 -12.64 16.54
CA TYR A 95 1.52 -12.12 15.35
C TYR A 95 1.87 -10.66 15.07
N ASN A 96 2.22 -9.90 16.11
CA ASN A 96 2.63 -8.51 15.95
C ASN A 96 3.97 -8.35 15.22
N ASP A 97 4.81 -9.38 15.20
CA ASP A 97 6.15 -9.35 14.60
C ASP A 97 6.20 -9.87 13.15
N ILE A 98 5.09 -10.38 12.60
CA ILE A 98 5.08 -11.10 11.31
C ILE A 98 5.64 -10.28 10.16
N PHE A 99 5.41 -8.98 10.12
CA PHE A 99 5.92 -8.07 9.10
C PHE A 99 7.27 -7.47 9.50
N ALA A 100 7.42 -7.03 10.75
CA ALA A 100 8.64 -6.39 11.24
C ALA A 100 9.87 -7.29 11.08
N LYS A 101 9.76 -8.59 11.37
CA LYS A 101 10.87 -9.55 11.16
C LYS A 101 11.25 -9.68 9.69
N GLN A 102 10.28 -9.72 8.78
CA GLN A 102 10.54 -9.79 7.34
C GLN A 102 11.16 -8.48 6.83
N ILE A 103 10.71 -7.31 7.30
CA ILE A 103 11.31 -6.01 6.95
C ILE A 103 12.75 -5.94 7.43
N ARG A 104 13.05 -6.41 8.65
CA ARG A 104 14.44 -6.47 9.14
C ARG A 104 15.33 -7.40 8.30
N ALA A 105 14.76 -8.47 7.73
CA ALA A 105 15.50 -9.43 6.89
C ALA A 105 15.69 -8.91 5.45
N PHE A 106 14.64 -8.42 4.80
CA PHE A 106 14.63 -8.10 3.37
C PHE A 106 14.83 -6.61 3.07
N GLY A 107 14.43 -5.74 3.99
CA GLY A 107 14.47 -4.31 3.79
C GLY A 107 15.88 -3.75 3.78
N GLN A 108 16.14 -2.83 2.86
CA GLN A 108 17.38 -2.10 2.69
C GLN A 108 17.08 -0.60 2.61
N GLU A 109 18.01 0.23 3.01
CA GLU A 109 17.90 1.69 2.84
C GLU A 109 17.64 2.04 1.37
N GLY A 110 16.66 2.91 1.14
CA GLY A 110 16.20 3.32 -0.18
C GLY A 110 15.12 2.43 -0.81
N ASP A 111 14.78 1.27 -0.22
CA ASP A 111 13.54 0.57 -0.54
C ASP A 111 12.33 1.43 -0.19
N VAL A 112 11.13 1.03 -0.64
CA VAL A 112 9.86 1.66 -0.23
C VAL A 112 8.98 0.61 0.43
N LEU A 113 8.35 0.95 1.56
CA LEU A 113 7.35 0.11 2.21
C LEU A 113 5.95 0.68 1.95
N ILE A 114 5.06 -0.14 1.40
CA ILE A 114 3.63 0.16 1.31
C ILE A 114 2.91 -0.59 2.43
N LEU A 115 2.22 0.15 3.30
CA LEU A 115 1.36 -0.38 4.35
C LEU A 115 -0.10 -0.15 3.98
N VAL A 116 -0.90 -1.21 3.96
CA VAL A 116 -2.34 -1.13 3.69
C VAL A 116 -3.11 -1.54 4.93
N SER A 117 -3.89 -0.60 5.49
CA SER A 117 -4.70 -0.83 6.69
C SER A 117 -5.93 0.07 6.67
N THR A 118 -7.13 -0.47 6.82
CA THR A 118 -8.35 0.35 6.81
C THR A 118 -8.47 1.24 8.04
N THR A 119 -7.94 0.84 9.20
CA THR A 119 -8.05 1.60 10.46
C THR A 119 -6.74 2.22 10.93
N GLY A 120 -5.59 1.67 10.51
CA GLY A 120 -4.28 2.11 10.99
C GLY A 120 -3.87 1.59 12.37
N ASP A 121 -4.71 0.82 13.08
CA ASP A 121 -4.50 0.43 14.48
C ASP A 121 -3.87 -0.96 14.66
N SER A 122 -3.67 -1.71 13.58
CA SER A 122 -3.14 -3.08 13.69
C SER A 122 -1.71 -3.08 14.21
N SER A 123 -1.46 -3.69 15.37
CA SER A 123 -0.15 -3.69 16.03
C SER A 123 0.99 -4.23 15.14
N ASN A 124 0.74 -5.23 14.28
CA ASN A 124 1.74 -5.75 13.35
C ASN A 124 2.09 -4.75 12.23
N ILE A 125 1.14 -3.88 11.82
CA ILE A 125 1.37 -2.79 10.88
C ILE A 125 2.18 -1.68 11.54
N VAL A 126 1.87 -1.32 12.78
CA VAL A 126 2.64 -0.35 13.57
C VAL A 126 4.08 -0.85 13.81
N GLN A 127 4.27 -2.13 14.12
CA GLN A 127 5.60 -2.72 14.24
C GLN A 127 6.36 -2.76 12.89
N ALA A 128 5.65 -2.94 11.78
CA ALA A 128 6.22 -2.85 10.44
C ALA A 128 6.74 -1.44 10.14
N LEU A 129 5.96 -0.41 10.48
CA LEU A 129 6.36 1.00 10.35
C LEU A 129 7.66 1.26 11.14
N ALA A 130 7.71 0.87 12.42
CA ALA A 130 8.90 1.07 13.26
C ALA A 130 10.14 0.37 12.66
N ALA A 131 9.98 -0.88 12.18
CA ALA A 131 11.07 -1.63 11.55
C ALA A 131 11.56 -0.99 10.23
N ALA A 132 10.69 -0.31 9.49
CA ALA A 132 11.06 0.43 8.28
C ALA A 132 11.82 1.72 8.61
N HIS A 133 11.36 2.47 9.61
CA HIS A 133 12.06 3.67 10.08
C HIS A 133 13.47 3.35 10.60
N ASP A 134 13.63 2.24 11.34
CA ASP A 134 14.95 1.77 11.81
C ASP A 134 15.95 1.51 10.66
N LYS A 135 15.44 1.33 9.44
CA LYS A 135 16.23 1.04 8.23
C LYS A 135 16.25 2.21 7.22
N ASN A 136 15.73 3.36 7.56
CA ASN A 136 15.59 4.51 6.66
C ASN A 136 14.80 4.16 5.38
N ILE A 137 13.72 3.38 5.52
CA ILE A 137 12.83 3.00 4.43
C ILE A 137 11.60 3.93 4.49
N PRO A 138 11.36 4.78 3.48
CA PRO A 138 10.17 5.63 3.42
C PRO A 138 8.90 4.77 3.27
N ILE A 139 7.80 5.29 3.84
CA ILE A 139 6.53 4.57 3.92
C ILE A 139 5.46 5.29 3.10
N ILE A 140 4.69 4.51 2.37
CA ILE A 140 3.42 4.93 1.78
C ILE A 140 2.32 4.16 2.51
N ALA A 141 1.55 4.87 3.34
CA ALA A 141 0.49 4.29 4.15
C ALA A 141 -0.88 4.53 3.50
N LEU A 142 -1.60 3.48 3.17
CA LEU A 142 -3.00 3.54 2.76
C LEU A 142 -3.88 3.31 4.00
N THR A 143 -4.64 4.33 4.40
CA THR A 143 -5.46 4.32 5.62
C THR A 143 -6.90 4.72 5.32
N GLY A 144 -7.75 4.65 6.33
CA GLY A 144 -9.12 5.18 6.32
C GLY A 144 -9.49 5.69 7.71
N HIS A 145 -10.74 6.02 7.95
CA HIS A 145 -11.20 6.61 9.19
C HIS A 145 -10.37 7.85 9.58
N ASP A 146 -9.80 7.85 10.78
CA ASP A 146 -8.89 8.88 11.28
C ASP A 146 -7.40 8.55 11.04
N GLY A 147 -7.09 7.39 10.45
CA GLY A 147 -5.75 6.91 10.17
C GLY A 147 -5.09 6.15 11.33
N GLY A 148 -5.71 6.13 12.51
CA GLY A 148 -5.30 5.39 13.70
C GLY A 148 -3.88 5.72 14.18
N ASP A 149 -3.28 4.77 14.91
CA ASP A 149 -1.91 4.87 15.41
C ASP A 149 -0.90 5.05 14.28
N LEU A 150 -1.15 4.44 13.11
CA LEU A 150 -0.26 4.53 11.96
C LEU A 150 -0.05 5.99 11.54
N ALA A 151 -1.14 6.76 11.39
CA ALA A 151 -1.07 8.15 10.96
C ALA A 151 -0.28 9.05 11.94
N THR A 152 -0.33 8.75 13.24
CA THR A 152 0.38 9.52 14.26
C THR A 152 1.89 9.25 14.29
N LEU A 153 2.34 8.14 13.72
CA LEU A 153 3.73 7.67 13.72
C LEU A 153 4.46 7.94 12.40
N LEU A 154 3.75 8.36 11.35
CA LEU A 154 4.37 8.77 10.09
C LEU A 154 5.27 10.00 10.31
N ASN A 155 6.40 10.04 9.62
CA ASN A 155 7.33 11.15 9.64
C ASN A 155 7.24 11.98 8.33
N GLN A 156 8.04 13.04 8.23
CA GLN A 156 8.02 13.97 7.09
C GLN A 156 8.41 13.35 5.73
N ASN A 157 9.04 12.17 5.73
CA ASN A 157 9.43 11.45 4.51
C ASN A 157 8.38 10.42 4.08
N ASP A 158 7.37 10.21 4.89
CA ASP A 158 6.29 9.25 4.64
C ASP A 158 5.09 9.94 3.99
N ILE A 159 4.29 9.18 3.27
CA ILE A 159 3.10 9.68 2.60
C ILE A 159 1.89 8.89 3.08
N GLU A 160 0.87 9.59 3.55
CA GLU A 160 -0.42 8.98 3.87
C GLU A 160 -1.44 9.19 2.74
N LEU A 161 -2.01 8.11 2.26
CA LEU A 161 -3.14 8.08 1.33
C LEU A 161 -4.41 7.67 2.10
N ARG A 162 -5.03 8.64 2.80
CA ARG A 162 -6.20 8.38 3.63
C ARG A 162 -7.47 8.43 2.79
N ALA A 163 -8.16 7.29 2.68
CA ALA A 163 -9.48 7.22 2.04
C ALA A 163 -10.49 8.09 2.82
N PRO A 164 -11.22 9.01 2.16
CA PRO A 164 -12.16 9.91 2.82
C PRO A 164 -13.48 9.19 3.14
N SER A 165 -13.44 8.17 3.99
CA SER A 165 -14.61 7.35 4.33
C SER A 165 -14.41 6.63 5.67
N ASP A 166 -15.54 6.40 6.37
CA ASP A 166 -15.61 5.52 7.54
C ASP A 166 -16.18 4.14 7.21
N SER A 167 -16.49 3.87 5.94
CA SER A 167 -16.98 2.59 5.48
C SER A 167 -15.84 1.72 4.96
N ASN A 168 -15.61 0.56 5.57
CA ASN A 168 -14.61 -0.40 5.10
C ASN A 168 -14.82 -0.83 3.63
N ILE A 169 -16.07 -0.79 3.11
CA ILE A 169 -16.36 -1.07 1.70
C ILE A 169 -15.64 -0.01 0.84
N HIS A 170 -15.93 1.25 1.10
CA HIS A 170 -15.43 2.35 0.29
C HIS A 170 -13.94 2.62 0.52
N ILE A 171 -13.43 2.41 1.75
CA ILE A 171 -12.00 2.47 2.04
C ILE A 171 -11.23 1.46 1.17
N ASN A 172 -11.65 0.19 1.15
CA ASN A 172 -11.00 -0.84 0.32
C ASN A 172 -11.07 -0.51 -1.19
N GLU A 173 -12.20 0.05 -1.66
CA GLU A 173 -12.32 0.48 -3.06
C GLU A 173 -11.35 1.63 -3.41
N VAL A 174 -11.20 2.63 -2.52
CA VAL A 174 -10.25 3.73 -2.70
C VAL A 174 -8.82 3.21 -2.64
N HIS A 175 -8.50 2.32 -1.69
CA HIS A 175 -7.17 1.70 -1.62
C HIS A 175 -6.81 0.96 -2.91
N LEU A 176 -7.73 0.14 -3.43
CA LEU A 176 -7.50 -0.56 -4.70
C LEU A 176 -7.26 0.43 -5.84
N LEU A 177 -8.12 1.44 -5.97
CA LEU A 177 -7.99 2.46 -7.01
C LEU A 177 -6.68 3.22 -6.89
N SER A 178 -6.27 3.63 -5.69
CA SER A 178 -4.98 4.30 -5.45
C SER A 178 -3.79 3.43 -5.85
N LEU A 179 -3.82 2.14 -5.53
CA LEU A 179 -2.76 1.20 -5.93
C LEU A 179 -2.71 0.99 -7.45
N LEU A 180 -3.86 0.98 -8.14
CA LEU A 180 -3.90 0.92 -9.61
C LEU A 180 -3.39 2.22 -10.24
N CYS A 181 -3.77 3.39 -9.71
CA CYS A 181 -3.22 4.67 -10.15
C CYS A 181 -1.69 4.75 -9.94
N LEU A 182 -1.17 4.20 -8.83
CA LEU A 182 0.28 4.11 -8.64
C LEU A 182 0.94 3.24 -9.72
N CYS A 183 0.36 2.09 -10.07
CA CYS A 183 0.89 1.24 -11.16
C CYS A 183 0.92 2.00 -12.49
N ASP A 184 -0.18 2.67 -12.85
CA ASP A 184 -0.29 3.47 -14.08
C ASP A 184 0.75 4.59 -14.12
N LEU A 185 0.88 5.37 -13.05
CA LEU A 185 1.86 6.45 -12.96
C LEU A 185 3.31 5.95 -12.98
N ILE A 186 3.61 4.80 -12.37
CA ILE A 186 4.92 4.17 -12.42
C ILE A 186 5.24 3.76 -13.85
N ASP A 187 4.33 3.10 -14.55
CA ASP A 187 4.50 2.68 -15.92
C ASP A 187 4.67 3.89 -16.84
N PHE A 188 3.86 4.94 -16.69
CA PHE A 188 3.98 6.19 -17.45
C PHE A 188 5.33 6.88 -17.26
N GLN A 189 5.82 6.97 -16.03
CA GLN A 189 7.09 7.66 -15.71
C GLN A 189 8.33 6.88 -16.17
N LEU A 190 8.29 5.54 -16.10
CA LEU A 190 9.43 4.71 -16.48
C LEU A 190 9.46 4.38 -17.97
N PHE A 191 8.32 4.26 -18.63
CA PHE A 191 8.22 3.72 -19.99
C PHE A 191 7.48 4.64 -20.97
N GLY A 192 6.90 5.75 -20.52
CA GLY A 192 6.15 6.72 -21.34
C GLY A 192 4.67 6.36 -21.54
N ALA A 193 3.96 7.22 -22.24
CA ALA A 193 2.56 6.98 -22.62
C ALA A 193 2.46 5.89 -23.69
N GLN A 194 1.39 5.09 -23.63
CA GLN A 194 1.02 4.23 -24.76
C GLN A 194 0.57 5.11 -25.95
N GLU A 195 1.09 4.84 -27.14
CA GLU A 195 0.57 5.40 -28.39
C GLU A 195 -0.74 4.70 -28.81
#